data_08970ff4c1fea80da5527fa5359e5a83
#
_entry.id   08970ff4c1fea80da5527fa5359e5a83
#
_cell.length_a   1.000
_cell.length_b   1.000
_cell.length_c   1.000
_cell.angle_alpha   90.00
_cell.angle_beta   90.00
_cell.angle_gamma   90.00
#
_symmetry.space_group_name_H-M   'P 1'
#
loop_
_entity.id
_entity.type
_entity.pdbx_description
1 polymer ?
#
loop_
_entity_poly.entity_id
_entity_poly.type
_entity_poly.pdbx_seq_one_letter_code
_entity_poly.pdbx_strand_id
1 'polypeptide(L)'
;MENQIQDTTTNKPKWIRVKLPTGKNYRELRTLVDKYKLNTICQSGSCPNMGECWGEGTATFMILGNICTRSCGFCGVKTGKPLDVNWDEPEKVARSIKLMKIKHAVLTSVDRDDLKDMGSIIWAETVNAVRRISPGTTMETLIPDFQGIHKHIDRLVEVAPEVISHNMETVKRLTREVRIQAKYERSLEVLRYLKEAGQNRTKTGIMLGLGETKEEVFETIQDVRNANVDVITIGQYLQPTKKHLPVKRFVELEEFEEYRIFAESLGFRHVES
;
A
#
# COMPACT_ATOMS: atom_id res chain seq x y z
N MET A 1 28.11 -31.17 15.55
CA MET A 1 28.28 -29.79 15.02
C MET A 1 26.97 -29.06 15.31
N GLU A 2 26.93 -28.37 16.45
CA GLU A 2 25.78 -27.61 16.91
C GLU A 2 25.63 -26.36 16.05
N ASN A 3 24.51 -26.27 15.34
CA ASN A 3 24.08 -25.03 14.66
C ASN A 3 23.73 -24.00 15.73
N GLN A 4 24.62 -23.08 15.99
CA GLN A 4 24.33 -21.87 16.74
C GLN A 4 23.33 -21.05 15.93
N ILE A 5 22.07 -21.10 16.31
CA ILE A 5 21.08 -20.11 15.91
C ILE A 5 21.51 -18.81 16.60
N GLN A 6 22.18 -17.94 15.85
CA GLN A 6 22.43 -16.57 16.30
C GLN A 6 21.07 -15.89 16.47
N ASP A 7 20.70 -15.65 17.72
CA ASP A 7 19.58 -14.80 18.11
C ASP A 7 19.94 -13.35 17.74
N THR A 8 19.66 -12.99 16.48
CA THR A 8 19.80 -11.60 16.02
C THR A 8 18.58 -10.80 16.50
N THR A 9 18.55 -10.44 17.77
CA THR A 9 17.83 -9.25 18.22
C THR A 9 18.50 -8.04 17.58
N THR A 10 18.25 -7.84 16.30
CA THR A 10 18.79 -6.71 15.56
C THR A 10 18.21 -5.43 16.12
N ASN A 11 18.99 -4.70 16.89
CA ASN A 11 18.65 -3.35 17.31
C ASN A 11 18.35 -2.52 16.06
N LYS A 12 17.12 -1.97 15.98
CA LYS A 12 16.70 -1.11 14.86
C LYS A 12 17.76 -0.03 14.63
N PRO A 13 18.29 0.13 13.41
CA PRO A 13 19.27 1.16 13.12
C PRO A 13 18.72 2.56 13.40
N LYS A 14 19.62 3.52 13.63
CA LYS A 14 19.21 4.88 14.02
C LYS A 14 18.33 5.57 13.00
N TRP A 15 18.50 5.30 11.73
CA TRP A 15 17.74 5.90 10.63
C TRP A 15 16.27 5.46 10.57
N ILE A 16 15.90 4.31 11.17
CA ILE A 16 14.49 3.87 11.32
C ILE A 16 13.75 4.61 12.44
N ARG A 17 14.44 5.40 13.26
CA ARG A 17 13.80 6.10 14.37
C ARG A 17 12.98 7.28 13.85
N VAL A 18 11.66 7.14 13.91
CA VAL A 18 10.73 8.22 13.56
C VAL A 18 10.61 9.20 14.72
N LYS A 19 10.60 10.50 14.40
CA LYS A 19 10.29 11.54 15.39
C LYS A 19 8.84 11.42 15.82
N LEU A 20 8.55 11.54 17.12
CA LEU A 20 7.18 11.59 17.61
C LEU A 20 6.42 12.74 16.91
N PRO A 21 5.22 12.48 16.38
CA PRO A 21 4.45 13.49 15.68
C PRO A 21 3.94 14.54 16.67
N THR A 22 4.45 15.77 16.57
CA THR A 22 4.14 16.87 17.49
C THR A 22 3.50 18.07 16.79
N GLY A 23 3.34 18.03 15.47
CA GLY A 23 2.82 19.14 14.67
C GLY A 23 1.37 19.52 15.03
N LYS A 24 1.00 20.81 14.85
CA LYS A 24 -0.35 21.32 15.08
C LYS A 24 -1.38 20.56 14.23
N ASN A 25 -1.11 20.41 12.94
CA ASN A 25 -2.00 19.70 12.01
C ASN A 25 -2.24 18.24 12.43
N TYR A 26 -1.18 17.53 12.85
CA TYR A 26 -1.32 16.17 13.36
C TYR A 26 -2.28 16.09 14.55
N ARG A 27 -2.13 16.99 15.54
CA ARG A 27 -2.98 17.00 16.74
C ARG A 27 -4.45 17.31 16.41
N GLU A 28 -4.67 18.25 15.51
CA GLU A 28 -6.03 18.59 15.03
C GLU A 28 -6.68 17.39 14.31
N LEU A 29 -5.97 16.76 13.39
CA LEU A 29 -6.44 15.57 12.68
C LEU A 29 -6.69 14.40 13.63
N ARG A 30 -5.80 14.16 14.58
CA ARG A 30 -5.97 13.12 15.61
C ARG A 30 -7.26 13.34 16.41
N THR A 31 -7.50 14.57 16.83
CA THR A 31 -8.74 14.94 17.56
C THR A 31 -9.99 14.72 16.71
N LEU A 32 -9.94 15.03 15.41
CA LEU A 32 -11.05 14.78 14.48
C LEU A 32 -11.31 13.28 14.30
N VAL A 33 -10.27 12.50 14.09
CA VAL A 33 -10.36 11.04 13.94
C VAL A 33 -10.99 10.41 15.17
N ASP A 34 -10.54 10.79 16.37
CA ASP A 34 -11.05 10.25 17.63
C ASP A 34 -12.51 10.70 17.88
N LYS A 35 -12.82 11.98 17.65
CA LYS A 35 -14.15 12.57 17.86
C LYS A 35 -15.23 11.95 16.95
N TYR A 36 -14.88 11.71 15.68
CA TYR A 36 -15.82 11.22 14.67
C TYR A 36 -15.67 9.73 14.38
N LYS A 37 -14.81 9.02 15.13
CA LYS A 37 -14.53 7.58 14.98
C LYS A 37 -14.21 7.20 13.54
N LEU A 38 -13.31 7.99 12.91
CA LEU A 38 -12.91 7.79 11.52
C LEU A 38 -11.94 6.62 11.42
N ASN A 39 -12.09 5.78 10.41
CA ASN A 39 -11.21 4.63 10.19
C ASN A 39 -10.09 4.99 9.22
N THR A 40 -8.86 5.08 9.73
CA THR A 40 -7.66 5.24 8.91
C THR A 40 -6.72 4.08 9.14
N ILE A 41 -6.13 3.52 8.08
CA ILE A 41 -5.10 2.48 8.22
C ILE A 41 -3.84 3.04 8.91
N CYS A 42 -3.59 4.34 8.78
CA CYS A 42 -2.51 5.02 9.48
C CYS A 42 -2.57 4.79 10.99
N GLN A 43 -3.77 4.81 11.56
CA GLN A 43 -4.00 4.61 12.99
C GLN A 43 -4.08 3.13 13.36
N SER A 44 -4.89 2.34 12.64
CA SER A 44 -5.08 0.91 12.93
C SER A 44 -3.84 0.07 12.62
N GLY A 45 -3.04 0.45 11.63
CA GLY A 45 -1.79 -0.17 11.25
C GLY A 45 -0.56 0.35 12.01
N SER A 46 -0.75 1.30 12.96
CA SER A 46 0.37 1.92 13.71
C SER A 46 1.49 2.42 12.79
N CYS A 47 1.11 3.09 11.69
CA CYS A 47 2.05 3.56 10.67
C CYS A 47 3.08 4.53 11.26
N PRO A 48 4.39 4.28 11.10
CA PRO A 48 5.42 5.17 11.62
C PRO A 48 5.43 6.55 10.96
N ASN A 49 4.97 6.64 9.70
CA ASN A 49 4.98 7.88 8.92
C ASN A 49 3.71 8.74 9.13
N MET A 50 2.77 8.29 9.98
CA MET A 50 1.48 8.96 10.18
C MET A 50 1.63 10.44 10.54
N GLY A 51 2.63 10.79 11.35
CA GLY A 51 2.84 12.17 11.79
C GLY A 51 3.25 13.11 10.65
N GLU A 52 4.10 12.64 9.78
CA GLU A 52 4.57 13.38 8.60
C GLU A 52 3.45 13.50 7.56
N CYS A 53 2.87 12.37 7.13
CA CYS A 53 1.79 12.35 6.14
C CYS A 53 0.60 13.23 6.55
N TRP A 54 0.14 13.12 7.80
CA TRP A 54 -0.97 13.95 8.28
C TRP A 54 -0.58 15.42 8.40
N GLY A 55 0.69 15.71 8.72
CA GLY A 55 1.24 17.08 8.71
C GLY A 55 1.16 17.73 7.35
N GLU A 56 1.34 16.97 6.29
CA GLU A 56 1.32 17.41 4.88
C GLU A 56 -0.09 17.37 4.26
N GLY A 57 -1.07 16.82 4.95
CA GLY A 57 -2.46 16.70 4.47
C GLY A 57 -2.69 15.46 3.62
N THR A 58 -1.89 14.40 3.82
CA THR A 58 -2.07 13.08 3.21
C THR A 58 -2.54 12.08 4.26
N ALA A 59 -3.53 11.25 3.93
CA ALA A 59 -3.97 10.15 4.81
C ALA A 59 -4.43 8.95 3.99
N THR A 60 -4.24 7.75 4.58
CA THR A 60 -4.68 6.49 3.96
C THR A 60 -5.93 5.95 4.66
N PHE A 61 -6.96 5.73 3.88
CA PHE A 61 -8.25 5.18 4.33
C PHE A 61 -8.38 3.75 3.83
N MET A 62 -8.82 2.86 4.72
CA MET A 62 -9.09 1.47 4.36
C MET A 62 -10.60 1.28 4.21
N ILE A 63 -11.01 0.73 3.07
CA ILE A 63 -12.41 0.42 2.73
C ILE A 63 -12.68 -1.08 2.72
N LEU A 64 -13.95 -1.46 2.56
CA LEU A 64 -14.44 -2.85 2.56
C LEU A 64 -14.31 -3.55 3.92
N GLY A 65 -14.24 -2.75 4.99
CA GLY A 65 -14.15 -3.24 6.37
C GLY A 65 -12.72 -3.45 6.85
N ASN A 66 -12.55 -4.33 7.87
CA ASN A 66 -11.29 -4.51 8.59
C ASN A 66 -10.87 -6.00 8.72
N ILE A 67 -11.53 -6.90 7.98
CA ILE A 67 -11.20 -8.33 7.94
C ILE A 67 -10.90 -8.69 6.48
N CYS A 68 -9.70 -9.20 6.23
CA CYS A 68 -9.23 -9.58 4.91
C CYS A 68 -9.47 -11.06 4.65
N THR A 69 -9.83 -11.44 3.43
CA THR A 69 -9.93 -12.85 3.02
C THR A 69 -8.56 -13.49 2.80
N ARG A 70 -7.49 -12.69 2.68
CA ARG A 70 -6.12 -13.16 2.46
C ARG A 70 -5.23 -12.97 3.69
N SER A 71 -4.20 -13.83 3.82
CA SER A 71 -3.29 -13.89 4.96
C SER A 71 -1.85 -13.62 4.55
N CYS A 72 -1.56 -12.39 4.13
CA CYS A 72 -0.19 -11.98 3.82
C CYS A 72 0.68 -11.96 5.08
N GLY A 73 1.86 -12.61 5.04
CA GLY A 73 2.72 -12.79 6.22
C GLY A 73 3.32 -11.51 6.80
N PHE A 74 3.27 -10.40 6.05
CA PHE A 74 3.76 -9.09 6.48
C PHE A 74 2.66 -8.18 7.04
N CYS A 75 1.37 -8.48 6.77
CA CYS A 75 0.27 -7.55 6.97
C CYS A 75 -0.39 -7.70 8.35
N GLY A 76 -0.48 -6.61 9.10
CA GLY A 76 -1.12 -6.57 10.41
C GLY A 76 -2.66 -6.57 10.39
N VAL A 77 -3.30 -6.59 9.21
CA VAL A 77 -4.76 -6.63 9.07
C VAL A 77 -5.29 -8.00 9.48
N LYS A 78 -6.41 -8.01 10.20
CA LYS A 78 -7.04 -9.25 10.66
C LYS A 78 -7.52 -10.09 9.47
N THR A 79 -7.16 -11.38 9.47
CA THR A 79 -7.62 -12.35 8.48
C THR A 79 -8.84 -13.11 8.97
N GLY A 80 -9.77 -13.42 8.08
CA GLY A 80 -10.94 -14.22 8.42
C GLY A 80 -12.10 -14.06 7.45
N LYS A 81 -13.31 -14.39 7.92
CA LYS A 81 -14.54 -14.15 7.17
C LYS A 81 -14.99 -12.70 7.38
N PRO A 82 -15.00 -11.87 6.34
CA PRO A 82 -15.47 -10.49 6.44
C PRO A 82 -16.97 -10.41 6.78
N LEU A 83 -17.38 -9.25 7.30
CA LEU A 83 -18.79 -8.91 7.46
C LEU A 83 -19.40 -8.50 6.11
N ASP A 84 -20.72 -8.36 6.09
CA ASP A 84 -21.44 -7.85 4.93
C ASP A 84 -20.92 -6.46 4.50
N VAL A 85 -21.07 -6.15 3.23
CA VAL A 85 -20.63 -4.87 2.66
C VAL A 85 -21.45 -3.74 3.26
N ASN A 86 -20.77 -2.72 3.76
CA ASN A 86 -21.41 -1.48 4.22
C ASN A 86 -21.53 -0.50 3.05
N TRP A 87 -22.70 -0.42 2.46
CA TRP A 87 -22.97 0.46 1.30
C TRP A 87 -22.91 1.96 1.62
N ASP A 88 -22.93 2.35 2.92
CA ASP A 88 -22.73 3.75 3.34
C ASP A 88 -21.24 4.11 3.50
N GLU A 89 -20.33 3.14 3.38
CA GLU A 89 -18.89 3.36 3.60
C GLU A 89 -18.31 4.41 2.66
N PRO A 90 -18.60 4.41 1.34
CA PRO A 90 -18.13 5.44 0.40
C PRO A 90 -18.42 6.87 0.86
N GLU A 91 -19.67 7.14 1.28
CA GLU A 91 -20.08 8.45 1.79
C GLU A 91 -19.35 8.82 3.09
N LYS A 92 -19.19 7.86 4.00
CA LYS A 92 -18.51 8.08 5.29
C LYS A 92 -17.04 8.41 5.07
N VAL A 93 -16.36 7.69 4.17
CA VAL A 93 -14.96 7.95 3.81
C VAL A 93 -14.82 9.33 3.18
N ALA A 94 -15.66 9.68 2.21
CA ALA A 94 -15.59 10.97 1.53
C ALA A 94 -15.85 12.15 2.50
N ARG A 95 -16.81 12.02 3.44
CA ARG A 95 -17.05 13.01 4.49
C ARG A 95 -15.86 13.13 5.45
N SER A 96 -15.21 12.01 5.77
CA SER A 96 -14.02 12.00 6.63
C SER A 96 -12.87 12.77 5.96
N ILE A 97 -12.61 12.50 4.67
CA ILE A 97 -11.62 13.20 3.86
C ILE A 97 -11.86 14.71 3.87
N LYS A 98 -13.09 15.13 3.60
CA LYS A 98 -13.48 16.54 3.63
C LYS A 98 -13.29 17.17 5.01
N LEU A 99 -13.75 16.49 6.07
CA LEU A 99 -13.68 16.98 7.45
C LEU A 99 -12.21 17.14 7.90
N MET A 100 -11.35 16.18 7.51
CA MET A 100 -9.91 16.21 7.78
C MET A 100 -9.15 17.18 6.86
N LYS A 101 -9.82 17.81 5.88
CA LYS A 101 -9.19 18.71 4.88
C LYS A 101 -8.01 18.06 4.17
N ILE A 102 -8.13 16.78 3.84
CA ILE A 102 -7.08 16.02 3.16
C ILE A 102 -6.89 16.56 1.73
N LYS A 103 -5.65 16.84 1.37
CA LYS A 103 -5.27 17.29 0.03
C LYS A 103 -5.06 16.13 -0.92
N HIS A 104 -4.47 15.04 -0.41
CA HIS A 104 -4.21 13.80 -1.15
C HIS A 104 -4.66 12.60 -0.32
N ALA A 105 -5.67 11.90 -0.78
CA ALA A 105 -6.21 10.72 -0.11
C ALA A 105 -5.69 9.46 -0.77
N VAL A 106 -5.06 8.58 0.01
CA VAL A 106 -4.76 7.22 -0.43
C VAL A 106 -5.90 6.32 0.03
N LEU A 107 -6.56 5.68 -0.90
CA LEU A 107 -7.58 4.66 -0.63
C LEU A 107 -6.93 3.29 -0.76
N THR A 108 -7.14 2.43 0.21
CA THR A 108 -6.76 1.01 0.17
C THR A 108 -7.89 0.14 0.68
N SER A 109 -7.81 -1.16 0.53
CA SER A 109 -8.84 -2.07 1.03
C SER A 109 -8.26 -3.35 1.62
N VAL A 110 -9.11 -4.07 2.35
CA VAL A 110 -8.93 -5.51 2.54
C VAL A 110 -9.27 -6.24 1.23
N ASP A 111 -8.70 -7.42 1.01
CA ASP A 111 -9.16 -8.31 -0.07
C ASP A 111 -10.52 -8.90 0.27
N ARG A 112 -11.40 -8.94 -0.72
CA ARG A 112 -12.76 -9.47 -0.64
C ARG A 112 -13.01 -10.53 -1.71
N ASP A 113 -12.16 -11.57 -1.73
CA ASP A 113 -12.31 -12.70 -2.65
C ASP A 113 -13.64 -13.48 -2.45
N ASP A 114 -14.35 -13.18 -1.37
CA ASP A 114 -15.70 -13.70 -1.06
C ASP A 114 -16.82 -13.03 -1.87
N LEU A 115 -16.56 -11.85 -2.44
CA LEU A 115 -17.54 -11.11 -3.25
C LEU A 115 -17.38 -11.42 -4.74
N LYS A 116 -18.49 -11.48 -5.47
CA LYS A 116 -18.48 -11.72 -6.93
C LYS A 116 -17.76 -10.63 -7.72
N ASP A 117 -17.80 -9.39 -7.23
CA ASP A 117 -17.14 -8.24 -7.82
C ASP A 117 -15.83 -7.88 -7.10
N MET A 118 -15.41 -8.68 -6.10
CA MET A 118 -14.22 -8.46 -5.28
C MET A 118 -14.17 -7.07 -4.64
N GLY A 119 -15.33 -6.44 -4.46
CA GLY A 119 -15.47 -5.12 -3.89
C GLY A 119 -15.23 -3.97 -4.86
N SER A 120 -15.02 -4.23 -6.15
CA SER A 120 -14.72 -3.19 -7.15
C SER A 120 -15.83 -2.15 -7.31
N ILE A 121 -17.10 -2.49 -7.00
CA ILE A 121 -18.20 -1.53 -6.98
C ILE A 121 -17.99 -0.50 -5.84
N ILE A 122 -17.71 -0.94 -4.63
CA ILE A 122 -17.45 -0.05 -3.48
C ILE A 122 -16.22 0.85 -3.75
N TRP A 123 -15.21 0.31 -4.42
CA TRP A 123 -14.06 1.10 -4.86
C TRP A 123 -14.50 2.27 -5.75
N ALA A 124 -15.24 2.00 -6.82
CA ALA A 124 -15.71 3.02 -7.76
C ALA A 124 -16.63 4.04 -7.07
N GLU A 125 -17.57 3.57 -6.24
CA GLU A 125 -18.45 4.44 -5.46
C GLU A 125 -17.68 5.34 -4.48
N THR A 126 -16.60 4.81 -3.88
CA THR A 126 -15.76 5.61 -2.96
C THR A 126 -15.06 6.74 -3.71
N VAL A 127 -14.44 6.45 -4.86
CA VAL A 127 -13.79 7.49 -5.70
C VAL A 127 -14.81 8.55 -6.13
N ASN A 128 -16.00 8.14 -6.59
CA ASN A 128 -17.07 9.06 -6.99
C ASN A 128 -17.58 9.90 -5.82
N ALA A 129 -17.76 9.30 -4.64
CA ALA A 129 -18.19 10.02 -3.44
C ALA A 129 -17.15 11.07 -3.00
N VAL A 130 -15.86 10.73 -3.01
CA VAL A 130 -14.78 11.67 -2.67
C VAL A 130 -14.79 12.84 -3.67
N ARG A 131 -14.87 12.56 -4.96
CA ARG A 131 -14.90 13.60 -6.00
C ARG A 131 -16.08 14.56 -5.84
N ARG A 132 -17.25 14.05 -5.49
CA ARG A 132 -18.46 14.84 -5.25
C ARG A 132 -18.40 15.66 -3.95
N ILE A 133 -17.91 15.08 -2.86
CA ILE A 133 -17.94 15.68 -1.51
C ILE A 133 -16.71 16.55 -1.23
N SER A 134 -15.57 16.19 -1.76
CA SER A 134 -14.28 16.87 -1.58
C SER A 134 -13.54 17.06 -2.92
N PRO A 135 -14.08 17.85 -3.85
CA PRO A 135 -13.61 17.93 -5.24
C PRO A 135 -12.18 18.46 -5.40
N GLY A 136 -11.60 19.08 -4.37
CA GLY A 136 -10.20 19.52 -4.37
C GLY A 136 -9.19 18.47 -3.87
N THR A 137 -9.66 17.27 -3.48
CA THR A 137 -8.79 16.20 -3.03
C THR A 137 -8.36 15.33 -4.20
N THR A 138 -7.05 15.15 -4.38
CA THR A 138 -6.51 14.15 -5.32
C THR A 138 -6.51 12.76 -4.67
N MET A 139 -6.60 11.72 -5.48
CA MET A 139 -6.73 10.34 -4.99
C MET A 139 -5.69 9.40 -5.60
N GLU A 140 -5.08 8.59 -4.73
CA GLU A 140 -4.39 7.36 -5.09
C GLU A 140 -5.23 6.17 -4.63
N THR A 141 -5.44 5.19 -5.49
CA THR A 141 -6.13 3.94 -5.15
C THR A 141 -5.14 2.79 -5.14
N LEU A 142 -4.79 2.27 -3.96
CA LEU A 142 -3.95 1.08 -3.81
C LEU A 142 -4.84 -0.16 -3.83
N ILE A 143 -5.02 -0.71 -5.03
CA ILE A 143 -5.97 -1.78 -5.31
C ILE A 143 -5.41 -3.19 -5.07
N PRO A 144 -6.26 -4.19 -4.74
CA PRO A 144 -5.89 -5.61 -4.80
C PRO A 144 -5.68 -6.06 -6.25
N ASP A 145 -5.22 -7.31 -6.44
CA ASP A 145 -5.02 -7.85 -7.78
C ASP A 145 -6.33 -8.23 -8.52
N PHE A 146 -7.49 -8.16 -7.86
CA PHE A 146 -8.79 -8.62 -8.37
C PHE A 146 -8.71 -9.97 -9.10
N GLN A 147 -7.76 -10.85 -8.69
CA GLN A 147 -7.42 -12.12 -9.34
C GLN A 147 -7.10 -12.00 -10.83
N GLY A 148 -6.74 -10.81 -11.33
CA GLY A 148 -6.48 -10.50 -12.73
C GLY A 148 -7.73 -10.34 -13.57
N ILE A 149 -8.91 -10.18 -12.99
CA ILE A 149 -10.17 -10.04 -13.73
C ILE A 149 -10.32 -8.58 -14.20
N HIS A 150 -10.07 -8.34 -15.47
CA HIS A 150 -10.05 -7.01 -16.11
C HIS A 150 -11.31 -6.20 -15.83
N LYS A 151 -12.50 -6.79 -15.91
CA LYS A 151 -13.78 -6.12 -15.62
C LYS A 151 -13.81 -5.37 -14.28
N HIS A 152 -13.08 -5.86 -13.26
CA HIS A 152 -13.03 -5.23 -11.95
C HIS A 152 -12.01 -4.09 -11.94
N ILE A 153 -10.93 -4.23 -12.71
CA ILE A 153 -9.91 -3.20 -12.90
C ILE A 153 -10.49 -2.04 -13.73
N ASP A 154 -11.25 -2.34 -14.80
CA ASP A 154 -11.88 -1.35 -15.66
C ASP A 154 -12.71 -0.34 -14.87
N ARG A 155 -13.49 -0.82 -13.87
CA ARG A 155 -14.27 0.08 -13.01
C ARG A 155 -13.43 1.14 -12.32
N LEU A 156 -12.20 0.81 -11.94
CA LEU A 156 -11.29 1.74 -11.29
C LEU A 156 -10.68 2.71 -12.31
N VAL A 157 -10.36 2.21 -13.51
CA VAL A 157 -9.86 3.05 -14.62
C VAL A 157 -10.95 4.02 -15.07
N GLU A 158 -12.20 3.57 -15.21
CA GLU A 158 -13.35 4.40 -15.61
C GLU A 158 -13.62 5.57 -14.65
N VAL A 159 -13.49 5.36 -13.35
CA VAL A 159 -13.63 6.44 -12.37
C VAL A 159 -12.38 7.31 -12.27
N ALA A 160 -11.31 6.96 -12.95
CA ALA A 160 -10.10 7.75 -13.22
C ALA A 160 -9.52 8.51 -12.00
N PRO A 161 -9.11 7.85 -10.91
CA PRO A 161 -8.34 8.51 -9.87
C PRO A 161 -7.00 9.00 -10.44
N GLU A 162 -6.34 9.95 -9.78
CA GLU A 162 -5.08 10.52 -10.27
C GLU A 162 -3.96 9.46 -10.34
N VAL A 163 -3.96 8.50 -9.41
CA VAL A 163 -3.01 7.39 -9.37
C VAL A 163 -3.76 6.10 -9.08
N ILE A 164 -3.47 5.03 -9.84
CA ILE A 164 -3.83 3.67 -9.45
C ILE A 164 -2.54 2.92 -9.13
N SER A 165 -2.46 2.37 -7.92
CA SER A 165 -1.32 1.59 -7.43
C SER A 165 -1.72 0.15 -7.12
N HIS A 166 -0.80 -0.76 -7.39
CA HIS A 166 -0.86 -2.16 -6.98
C HIS A 166 0.54 -2.62 -6.60
N ASN A 167 0.72 -3.05 -5.36
CA ASN A 167 2.05 -3.38 -4.86
C ASN A 167 2.52 -4.79 -5.26
N MET A 168 3.78 -4.89 -5.66
CA MET A 168 4.50 -6.18 -5.78
C MET A 168 4.83 -6.77 -4.40
N GLU A 169 5.04 -5.92 -3.41
CA GLU A 169 5.41 -6.19 -2.01
C GLU A 169 6.77 -6.86 -1.84
N THR A 170 7.18 -7.78 -2.70
CA THR A 170 8.44 -8.50 -2.61
C THR A 170 8.88 -9.04 -3.97
N VAL A 171 10.08 -9.64 -4.01
CA VAL A 171 10.66 -10.27 -5.21
C VAL A 171 9.97 -11.60 -5.56
N LYS A 172 10.16 -12.06 -6.79
CA LYS A 172 9.50 -13.25 -7.35
C LYS A 172 9.61 -14.50 -6.47
N ARG A 173 10.82 -14.85 -6.03
CA ARG A 173 11.07 -16.04 -5.20
C ARG A 173 10.30 -16.01 -3.87
N LEU A 174 10.20 -14.85 -3.24
CA LEU A 174 9.59 -14.69 -1.92
C LEU A 174 8.06 -14.51 -1.97
N THR A 175 7.48 -14.26 -3.15
CA THR A 175 6.05 -13.94 -3.26
C THR A 175 5.16 -14.97 -2.58
N ARG A 176 5.42 -16.26 -2.75
CA ARG A 176 4.60 -17.33 -2.15
C ARG A 176 4.68 -17.35 -0.62
N GLU A 177 5.83 -17.03 -0.05
CA GLU A 177 6.01 -16.97 1.41
C GLU A 177 5.38 -15.70 2.00
N VAL A 178 5.56 -14.57 1.34
CA VAL A 178 5.16 -13.24 1.80
C VAL A 178 3.68 -12.97 1.56
N ARG A 179 3.15 -13.42 0.40
CA ARG A 179 1.79 -13.17 -0.10
C ARG A 179 1.15 -14.46 -0.61
N ILE A 180 0.73 -15.33 0.28
CA ILE A 180 0.33 -16.72 -0.02
C ILE A 180 -0.66 -16.85 -1.19
N GLN A 181 -1.67 -15.96 -1.27
CA GLN A 181 -2.73 -16.01 -2.30
C GLN A 181 -2.42 -15.17 -3.55
N ALA A 182 -1.46 -14.26 -3.48
CA ALA A 182 -1.06 -13.44 -4.61
C ALA A 182 -0.02 -14.17 -5.49
N LYS A 183 0.10 -13.72 -6.74
CA LYS A 183 1.07 -14.25 -7.70
C LYS A 183 1.89 -13.09 -8.27
N TYR A 184 3.19 -13.28 -8.40
CA TYR A 184 4.11 -12.28 -8.93
C TYR A 184 3.73 -11.84 -10.35
N GLU A 185 3.52 -12.82 -11.24
CA GLU A 185 3.16 -12.58 -12.63
C GLU A 185 1.79 -11.89 -12.77
N ARG A 186 0.83 -12.23 -11.91
CA ARG A 186 -0.47 -11.56 -11.89
C ARG A 186 -0.35 -10.11 -11.47
N SER A 187 0.48 -9.79 -10.50
CA SER A 187 0.71 -8.41 -10.08
C SER A 187 1.32 -7.57 -11.21
N LEU A 188 2.27 -8.13 -11.96
CA LEU A 188 2.84 -7.47 -13.15
C LEU A 188 1.79 -7.31 -14.27
N GLU A 189 0.94 -8.32 -14.48
CA GLU A 189 -0.15 -8.25 -15.46
C GLU A 189 -1.15 -7.14 -15.10
N VAL A 190 -1.59 -7.07 -13.85
CA VAL A 190 -2.48 -5.99 -13.37
C VAL A 190 -1.86 -4.61 -13.64
N LEU A 191 -0.58 -4.42 -13.30
CA LEU A 191 0.11 -3.15 -13.53
C LEU A 191 0.22 -2.81 -15.03
N ARG A 192 0.52 -3.79 -15.88
CA ARG A 192 0.57 -3.62 -17.34
C ARG A 192 -0.81 -3.26 -17.88
N TYR A 193 -1.83 -4.02 -17.48
CA TYR A 193 -3.20 -3.80 -17.93
C TYR A 193 -3.72 -2.41 -17.54
N LEU A 194 -3.41 -1.90 -16.36
CA LEU A 194 -3.76 -0.53 -15.98
C LEU A 194 -3.25 0.51 -16.99
N LYS A 195 -2.03 0.34 -17.52
CA LYS A 195 -1.48 1.23 -18.55
C LYS A 195 -2.17 1.05 -19.91
N GLU A 196 -2.42 -0.19 -20.32
CA GLU A 196 -3.13 -0.52 -21.56
C GLU A 196 -4.57 -0.02 -21.55
N ALA A 197 -5.24 -0.06 -20.39
CA ALA A 197 -6.58 0.47 -20.19
C ALA A 197 -6.64 2.02 -20.10
N GLY A 198 -5.49 2.70 -20.20
CA GLY A 198 -5.43 4.17 -20.29
C GLY A 198 -5.20 4.90 -18.96
N GLN A 199 -4.85 4.20 -17.88
CA GLN A 199 -4.50 4.86 -16.62
C GLN A 199 -3.27 5.75 -16.80
N ASN A 200 -3.43 7.03 -16.48
CA ASN A 200 -2.39 8.03 -16.70
C ASN A 200 -1.15 7.81 -15.81
N ARG A 201 -1.35 7.50 -14.53
CA ARG A 201 -0.25 7.27 -13.57
C ARG A 201 -0.47 5.99 -12.80
N THR A 202 0.50 5.06 -12.93
CA THR A 202 0.53 3.81 -12.19
C THR A 202 1.69 3.80 -11.20
N LYS A 203 1.48 3.14 -10.05
CA LYS A 203 2.48 3.07 -8.99
C LYS A 203 2.54 1.66 -8.42
N THR A 204 3.71 1.25 -7.97
CA THR A 204 3.92 0.01 -7.20
C THR A 204 4.88 0.24 -6.04
N GLY A 205 4.88 -0.70 -5.11
CA GLY A 205 5.80 -0.73 -3.99
C GLY A 205 6.39 -2.11 -3.75
N ILE A 206 7.63 -2.14 -3.28
CA ILE A 206 8.31 -3.33 -2.76
C ILE A 206 8.90 -3.05 -1.37
N MET A 207 8.87 -4.07 -0.53
CA MET A 207 9.46 -4.04 0.80
C MET A 207 10.74 -4.88 0.80
N LEU A 208 11.79 -4.37 1.42
CA LEU A 208 13.08 -5.03 1.56
C LEU A 208 13.35 -5.46 3.00
N GLY A 209 14.20 -6.47 3.17
CA GLY A 209 14.56 -7.02 4.46
C GLY A 209 13.80 -8.31 4.82
N LEU A 210 13.18 -8.96 3.82
CA LEU A 210 12.47 -10.24 3.94
C LEU A 210 13.34 -11.43 3.50
N GLY A 211 14.59 -11.20 3.04
CA GLY A 211 15.54 -12.22 2.60
C GLY A 211 15.76 -12.29 1.10
N GLU A 212 15.37 -11.24 0.38
CA GLU A 212 15.73 -11.00 -1.02
C GLU A 212 17.23 -10.76 -1.18
N THR A 213 17.76 -11.10 -2.34
CA THR A 213 19.10 -10.69 -2.75
C THR A 213 19.05 -9.37 -3.53
N LYS A 214 20.18 -8.71 -3.65
CA LYS A 214 20.33 -7.46 -4.40
C LYS A 214 19.94 -7.64 -5.87
N GLU A 215 20.36 -8.74 -6.48
CA GLU A 215 20.08 -9.11 -7.87
C GLU A 215 18.56 -9.29 -8.09
N GLU A 216 17.88 -9.97 -7.16
CA GLU A 216 16.42 -10.17 -7.23
C GLU A 216 15.65 -8.84 -7.14
N VAL A 217 16.18 -7.87 -6.40
CA VAL A 217 15.56 -6.52 -6.33
C VAL A 217 15.76 -5.81 -7.67
N PHE A 218 16.94 -5.82 -8.26
CA PHE A 218 17.18 -5.24 -9.59
C PHE A 218 16.32 -5.90 -10.67
N GLU A 219 16.20 -7.23 -10.66
CA GLU A 219 15.30 -7.95 -11.57
C GLU A 219 13.84 -7.49 -11.39
N THR A 220 13.37 -7.38 -10.15
CA THR A 220 12.00 -6.92 -9.86
C THR A 220 11.77 -5.48 -10.33
N ILE A 221 12.71 -4.57 -10.13
CA ILE A 221 12.63 -3.19 -10.63
C ILE A 221 12.53 -3.18 -12.17
N GLN A 222 13.34 -4.01 -12.85
CA GLN A 222 13.30 -4.15 -14.31
C GLN A 222 11.95 -4.71 -14.79
N ASP A 223 11.42 -5.76 -14.14
CA ASP A 223 10.14 -6.37 -14.47
C ASP A 223 9.00 -5.36 -14.35
N VAL A 224 9.01 -4.58 -13.28
CA VAL A 224 8.04 -3.51 -13.03
C VAL A 224 8.14 -2.43 -14.12
N ARG A 225 9.35 -2.05 -14.52
CA ARG A 225 9.53 -1.07 -15.60
C ARG A 225 9.05 -1.62 -16.95
N ASN A 226 9.28 -2.90 -17.22
CA ASN A 226 8.77 -3.59 -18.42
C ASN A 226 7.22 -3.68 -18.44
N ALA A 227 6.57 -3.58 -17.28
CA ALA A 227 5.12 -3.42 -17.18
C ALA A 227 4.66 -1.95 -17.34
N ASN A 228 5.54 -1.03 -17.75
CA ASN A 228 5.28 0.40 -17.99
C ASN A 228 4.80 1.18 -16.75
N VAL A 229 5.17 0.75 -15.55
CA VAL A 229 4.85 1.46 -14.31
C VAL A 229 5.58 2.80 -14.25
N ASP A 230 4.87 3.86 -13.80
CA ASP A 230 5.42 5.22 -13.75
C ASP A 230 6.20 5.51 -12.46
N VAL A 231 5.74 4.95 -11.33
CA VAL A 231 6.28 5.28 -9.99
C VAL A 231 6.58 3.99 -9.22
N ILE A 232 7.76 3.92 -8.62
CA ILE A 232 8.14 2.83 -7.72
C ILE A 232 8.54 3.36 -6.34
N THR A 233 8.06 2.71 -5.28
CA THR A 233 8.46 2.95 -3.90
C THR A 233 9.20 1.73 -3.37
N ILE A 234 10.37 1.92 -2.79
CA ILE A 234 11.22 0.86 -2.22
C ILE A 234 11.45 1.17 -0.75
N GLY A 235 10.93 0.35 0.14
CA GLY A 235 10.97 0.63 1.59
C GLY A 235 11.42 -0.53 2.44
N GLN A 236 11.90 -0.24 3.65
CA GLN A 236 12.26 -1.26 4.63
C GLN A 236 11.00 -1.91 5.21
N TYR A 237 10.94 -3.24 5.19
CA TYR A 237 9.95 -4.00 5.93
C TYR A 237 10.15 -3.83 7.44
N LEU A 238 9.07 -3.56 8.15
CA LEU A 238 9.03 -3.54 9.60
C LEU A 238 8.00 -4.55 10.11
N GLN A 239 8.44 -5.48 10.93
CA GLN A 239 7.59 -6.54 11.47
C GLN A 239 6.49 -5.96 12.38
N PRO A 240 5.19 -6.12 12.05
CA PRO A 240 4.11 -5.55 12.86
C PRO A 240 4.00 -6.18 14.25
N THR A 241 4.11 -7.50 14.34
CA THR A 241 4.12 -8.25 15.61
C THR A 241 4.98 -9.51 15.46
N LYS A 242 5.33 -10.16 16.58
CA LYS A 242 6.12 -11.42 16.57
C LYS A 242 5.48 -12.59 15.81
N LYS A 243 4.20 -12.47 15.42
CA LYS A 243 3.50 -13.48 14.63
C LYS A 243 3.70 -13.33 13.12
N HIS A 244 4.18 -12.17 12.66
CA HIS A 244 4.45 -11.89 11.26
C HIS A 244 5.86 -12.31 10.89
N LEU A 245 6.15 -12.26 9.59
CA LEU A 245 7.48 -12.59 9.06
C LEU A 245 8.55 -11.76 9.78
N PRO A 246 9.65 -12.38 10.23
CA PRO A 246 10.72 -11.65 10.88
C PRO A 246 11.47 -10.77 9.87
N VAL A 247 11.98 -9.63 10.32
CA VAL A 247 12.96 -8.87 9.55
C VAL A 247 14.24 -9.69 9.46
N LYS A 248 14.67 -10.05 8.26
CA LYS A 248 15.91 -10.83 8.02
C LYS A 248 17.14 -9.93 8.08
N ARG A 249 17.03 -8.71 7.59
CA ARG A 249 18.07 -7.69 7.66
C ARG A 249 17.46 -6.29 7.59
N PHE A 250 18.17 -5.31 8.09
CA PHE A 250 17.93 -3.91 7.78
C PHE A 250 18.85 -3.54 6.62
N VAL A 251 18.26 -3.02 5.55
CA VAL A 251 18.97 -2.64 4.34
C VAL A 251 19.72 -1.33 4.59
N GLU A 252 20.97 -1.22 4.17
CA GLU A 252 21.77 -0.01 4.35
C GLU A 252 21.28 1.12 3.43
N LEU A 253 21.45 2.38 3.85
CA LEU A 253 20.97 3.54 3.08
C LEU A 253 21.63 3.62 1.70
N GLU A 254 22.90 3.23 1.60
CA GLU A 254 23.64 3.19 0.37
C GLU A 254 23.03 2.21 -0.65
N GLU A 255 22.49 1.08 -0.17
CA GLU A 255 21.81 0.11 -1.03
C GLU A 255 20.47 0.64 -1.54
N PHE A 256 19.70 1.37 -0.72
CA PHE A 256 18.51 2.07 -1.17
C PHE A 256 18.85 3.09 -2.26
N GLU A 257 19.94 3.83 -2.10
CA GLU A 257 20.41 4.79 -3.08
C GLU A 257 20.79 4.12 -4.42
N GLU A 258 21.44 2.96 -4.38
CA GLU A 258 21.74 2.18 -5.59
C GLU A 258 20.46 1.76 -6.33
N TYR A 259 19.44 1.29 -5.61
CA TYR A 259 18.14 0.94 -6.20
C TYR A 259 17.46 2.17 -6.81
N ARG A 260 17.52 3.33 -6.15
CA ARG A 260 16.99 4.57 -6.65
C ARG A 260 17.64 4.98 -7.98
N ILE A 261 18.97 5.01 -8.01
CA ILE A 261 19.75 5.36 -9.21
C ILE A 261 19.44 4.40 -10.35
N PHE A 262 19.38 3.11 -10.07
CA PHE A 262 19.05 2.10 -11.08
C PHE A 262 17.64 2.31 -11.64
N ALA A 263 16.66 2.47 -10.79
CA ALA A 263 15.27 2.71 -11.21
C ALA A 263 15.14 4.01 -12.05
N GLU A 264 15.79 5.10 -11.63
CA GLU A 264 15.83 6.35 -12.39
C GLU A 264 16.47 6.15 -13.78
N SER A 265 17.54 5.35 -13.87
CA SER A 265 18.20 5.04 -15.15
C SER A 265 17.29 4.30 -16.13
N LEU A 266 16.31 3.54 -15.61
CA LEU A 266 15.31 2.84 -16.42
C LEU A 266 14.16 3.76 -16.88
N GLY A 267 14.10 5.00 -16.41
CA GLY A 267 13.11 6.00 -16.83
C GLY A 267 11.79 5.92 -16.06
N PHE A 268 11.79 5.51 -14.77
CA PHE A 268 10.64 5.78 -13.90
C PHE A 268 10.45 7.29 -13.75
N ARG A 269 9.20 7.74 -13.71
CA ARG A 269 8.88 9.17 -13.52
C ARG A 269 9.21 9.67 -12.13
N HIS A 270 9.10 8.77 -11.13
CA HIS A 270 9.44 9.04 -9.75
C HIS A 270 9.86 7.75 -9.06
N VAL A 271 10.89 7.87 -8.25
CA VAL A 271 11.42 6.78 -7.41
C VAL A 271 11.51 7.28 -5.98
N GLU A 272 10.90 6.55 -5.05
CA GLU A 272 11.03 6.79 -3.62
C GLU A 272 11.68 5.57 -2.98
N SER A 273 12.86 5.79 -2.43
CA SER A 273 13.70 4.70 -1.90
C SER A 273 14.45 5.18 -0.65
#